data_c8138a336f95ae59a8833144164ecbd1
#
_entry.id   c8138a336f95ae59a8833144164ecbd1
#
_cell.length_a   1.000
_cell.length_b   1.000
_cell.length_c   1.000
_cell.angle_alpha   90.00
_cell.angle_beta   90.00
_cell.angle_gamma   90.00
#
_symmetry.space_group_name_H-M   'P 1'
#
loop_
_entity.id
_entity.type
_entity.pdbx_description
1 polymer ?
#
loop_
_entity_poly.entity_id
_entity_poly.type
_entity_poly.pdbx_seq_one_letter_code
_entity_poly.pdbx_strand_id
1 'polypeptide(L)'
;MELLNFGPKKLGFGCMRLPMSEGTVGGEGVVDTRQVCAMVDAFLEQGFCYFDTAHGYIAQKSEPTVRQCLVERHPRDRFLLTDKLSGTFFQTEEEIRPFFESQLEITGAGYFDFYLMHALNANQYQKFTECNAFQVAQQLRNEGKIRHVGISFHDTPEVL
;
A
#
# COMPACT_ATOMS: atom_id res chain seq x y z
N MET A 1 8.04 7.76 -21.50
CA MET A 1 7.25 7.27 -20.35
C MET A 1 6.94 5.81 -20.63
N GLU A 2 7.61 4.91 -19.95
CA GLU A 2 7.36 3.48 -20.11
C GLU A 2 5.96 3.19 -19.55
N LEU A 3 5.09 2.58 -20.35
CA LEU A 3 3.76 2.20 -19.91
C LEU A 3 3.92 1.13 -18.82
N LEU A 4 3.33 1.35 -17.66
CA LEU A 4 3.32 0.40 -16.55
C LEU A 4 2.71 -0.92 -17.03
N ASN A 5 3.50 -1.98 -17.01
CA ASN A 5 3.02 -3.30 -17.41
C ASN A 5 2.40 -4.03 -16.22
N PHE A 6 1.08 -3.87 -16.05
CA PHE A 6 0.29 -4.62 -15.07
C PHE A 6 -0.08 -6.05 -15.55
N GLY A 7 0.58 -6.53 -16.60
CA GLY A 7 0.17 -7.75 -17.27
C GLY A 7 -1.13 -7.58 -18.07
N PRO A 8 -1.68 -8.68 -18.62
CA PRO A 8 -2.87 -8.63 -19.48
C PRO A 8 -4.17 -8.36 -18.71
N LYS A 9 -4.20 -8.56 -17.40
CA LYS A 9 -5.40 -8.45 -16.56
C LYS A 9 -5.37 -7.20 -15.70
N LYS A 10 -6.47 -6.44 -15.63
CA LYS A 10 -6.58 -5.10 -15.08
C LYS A 10 -7.36 -5.03 -13.76
N LEU A 11 -7.40 -6.10 -12.96
CA LEU A 11 -8.02 -6.10 -11.63
C LEU A 11 -6.94 -6.05 -10.56
N GLY A 12 -7.15 -5.23 -9.51
CA GLY A 12 -6.32 -5.17 -8.32
C GLY A 12 -7.00 -5.84 -7.10
N PHE A 13 -6.19 -6.41 -6.22
CA PHE A 13 -6.62 -6.99 -4.95
C PHE A 13 -6.48 -5.93 -3.84
N GLY A 14 -7.60 -5.36 -3.38
CA GLY A 14 -7.63 -4.38 -2.30
C GLY A 14 -7.64 -5.03 -0.92
N CYS A 15 -6.66 -4.67 -0.08
CA CYS A 15 -6.51 -5.25 1.27
C CYS A 15 -7.21 -4.46 2.39
N MET A 16 -8.09 -3.52 2.06
CA MET A 16 -8.84 -2.73 3.05
C MET A 16 -9.97 -3.51 3.73
N ARG A 17 -10.53 -4.52 3.04
CA ARG A 17 -11.70 -5.28 3.52
C ARG A 17 -11.46 -6.78 3.37
N LEU A 18 -10.44 -7.27 4.09
CA LEU A 18 -10.13 -8.70 4.11
C LEU A 18 -11.18 -9.48 4.92
N PRO A 19 -11.35 -10.78 4.65
CA PRO A 19 -12.20 -11.66 5.47
C PRO A 19 -11.76 -11.67 6.93
N MET A 20 -12.73 -11.71 7.82
CA MET A 20 -12.52 -11.72 9.26
C MET A 20 -13.09 -13.01 9.85
N SER A 21 -12.34 -13.68 10.72
CA SER A 21 -12.83 -14.80 11.53
C SER A 21 -13.62 -14.30 12.74
N GLU A 22 -13.25 -13.12 13.25
CA GLU A 22 -13.94 -12.42 14.34
C GLU A 22 -13.96 -10.92 14.05
N GLY A 23 -15.04 -10.24 14.47
CA GLY A 23 -15.19 -8.80 14.26
C GLY A 23 -15.93 -8.44 12.97
N THR A 24 -15.67 -7.24 12.45
CA THR A 24 -16.32 -6.69 11.25
C THR A 24 -15.33 -6.47 10.12
N VAL A 25 -15.77 -6.77 8.90
CA VAL A 25 -14.96 -6.56 7.70
C VAL A 25 -14.48 -5.10 7.59
N GLY A 26 -13.18 -4.91 7.47
CA GLY A 26 -12.53 -3.59 7.40
C GLY A 26 -12.32 -2.88 8.75
N GLY A 27 -12.82 -3.47 9.87
CA GLY A 27 -12.75 -2.90 11.21
C GLY A 27 -11.79 -3.65 12.15
N GLU A 28 -12.11 -3.55 13.44
CA GLU A 28 -11.38 -4.30 14.47
C GLU A 28 -11.82 -5.77 14.48
N GLY A 29 -10.92 -6.66 14.88
CA GLY A 29 -11.16 -8.08 14.97
C GLY A 29 -9.97 -8.92 14.54
N VAL A 30 -10.19 -10.16 14.17
CA VAL A 30 -9.16 -11.11 13.73
C VAL A 30 -9.35 -11.40 12.24
N VAL A 31 -8.30 -11.17 11.45
CA VAL A 31 -8.32 -11.49 10.02
C VAL A 31 -8.32 -13.00 9.83
N ASP A 32 -9.19 -13.53 8.97
CA ASP A 32 -9.13 -14.93 8.54
C ASP A 32 -7.97 -15.12 7.54
N THR A 33 -6.77 -15.26 8.07
CA THR A 33 -5.55 -15.42 7.25
C THR A 33 -5.61 -16.65 6.36
N ARG A 34 -6.31 -17.74 6.77
CA ARG A 34 -6.45 -18.92 5.93
C ARG A 34 -7.26 -18.60 4.67
N GLN A 35 -8.37 -17.87 4.82
CA GLN A 35 -9.20 -17.46 3.70
C GLN A 35 -8.46 -16.45 2.82
N VAL A 36 -7.77 -15.46 3.43
CA VAL A 36 -6.97 -14.47 2.69
C VAL A 36 -5.87 -15.15 1.86
N CYS A 37 -5.11 -16.09 2.44
CA CYS A 37 -4.09 -16.84 1.70
C CYS A 37 -4.69 -17.57 0.49
N ALA A 38 -5.81 -18.25 0.66
CA ALA A 38 -6.50 -18.92 -0.44
C ALA A 38 -6.97 -17.95 -1.55
N MET A 39 -7.45 -16.77 -1.16
CA MET A 39 -7.84 -15.72 -2.12
C MET A 39 -6.62 -15.16 -2.89
N VAL A 40 -5.49 -14.92 -2.20
CA VAL A 40 -4.23 -14.47 -2.82
C VAL A 40 -3.72 -15.51 -3.82
N ASP A 41 -3.67 -16.78 -3.43
CA ASP A 41 -3.25 -17.88 -4.30
C ASP A 41 -4.12 -17.93 -5.57
N ALA A 42 -5.44 -17.95 -5.42
CA ALA A 42 -6.37 -17.96 -6.54
C ALA A 42 -6.24 -16.72 -7.45
N PHE A 43 -5.98 -15.55 -6.89
CA PHE A 43 -5.79 -14.30 -7.63
C PHE A 43 -4.54 -14.38 -8.52
N LEU A 44 -3.40 -14.82 -7.95
CA LEU A 44 -2.15 -14.99 -8.67
C LEU A 44 -2.22 -16.12 -9.71
N GLU A 45 -2.89 -17.24 -9.41
CA GLU A 45 -3.10 -18.35 -10.33
C GLU A 45 -3.91 -17.94 -11.57
N GLN A 46 -4.86 -17.01 -11.38
CA GLN A 46 -5.62 -16.45 -12.49
C GLN A 46 -4.82 -15.41 -13.31
N GLY A 47 -3.56 -15.15 -12.98
CA GLY A 47 -2.68 -14.22 -13.69
C GLY A 47 -2.88 -12.74 -13.36
N PHE A 48 -3.57 -12.43 -12.26
CA PHE A 48 -3.58 -11.08 -11.69
C PHE A 48 -2.33 -10.89 -10.83
N CYS A 49 -1.88 -9.64 -10.63
CA CYS A 49 -0.64 -9.41 -9.90
C CYS A 49 -0.62 -8.15 -9.02
N TYR A 50 -1.63 -7.29 -9.07
CA TYR A 50 -1.62 -6.01 -8.36
C TYR A 50 -2.33 -6.10 -7.01
N PHE A 51 -1.61 -5.73 -5.93
CA PHE A 51 -2.13 -5.69 -4.56
C PHE A 51 -2.00 -4.28 -3.98
N ASP A 52 -3.03 -3.86 -3.24
CA ASP A 52 -3.14 -2.52 -2.65
C ASP A 52 -3.40 -2.61 -1.15
N THR A 53 -2.47 -2.08 -0.35
CA THR A 53 -2.58 -1.99 1.10
C THR A 53 -2.36 -0.55 1.59
N ALA A 54 -2.53 -0.32 2.88
CA ALA A 54 -2.13 0.88 3.59
C ALA A 54 -2.02 0.58 5.09
N HIS A 55 -1.16 1.31 5.79
CA HIS A 55 -0.89 1.13 7.22
C HIS A 55 -2.15 1.17 8.10
N GLY A 56 -3.05 2.12 7.83
CA GLY A 56 -4.29 2.26 8.59
C GLY A 56 -5.37 1.21 8.33
N TYR A 57 -5.22 0.35 7.32
CA TYR A 57 -6.25 -0.61 6.96
C TYR A 57 -6.43 -1.69 8.04
N ILE A 58 -7.70 -2.01 8.34
CA ILE A 58 -8.10 -3.04 9.31
C ILE A 58 -7.41 -2.83 10.66
N ALA A 59 -7.41 -1.61 11.19
CA ALA A 59 -6.71 -1.25 12.43
C ALA A 59 -5.24 -1.74 12.44
N GLN A 60 -4.50 -1.43 11.35
CA GLN A 60 -3.09 -1.78 11.12
C GLN A 60 -2.79 -3.28 10.96
N LYS A 61 -3.80 -4.10 10.62
CA LYS A 61 -3.62 -5.55 10.40
C LYS A 61 -3.40 -5.93 8.93
N SER A 62 -3.64 -5.00 8.00
CA SER A 62 -3.52 -5.29 6.57
C SER A 62 -2.08 -5.59 6.15
N GLU A 63 -1.11 -4.77 6.53
CA GLU A 63 0.30 -4.97 6.20
C GLU A 63 0.87 -6.30 6.74
N PRO A 64 0.68 -6.67 8.05
CA PRO A 64 1.10 -7.98 8.54
C PRO A 64 0.41 -9.15 7.81
N THR A 65 -0.86 -8.97 7.41
CA THR A 65 -1.57 -9.99 6.63
C THR A 65 -1.01 -10.12 5.22
N VAL A 66 -0.68 -9.01 4.57
CA VAL A 66 0.00 -8.99 3.26
C VAL A 66 1.35 -9.71 3.36
N ARG A 67 2.12 -9.44 4.42
CA ARG A 67 3.37 -10.19 4.67
C ARG A 67 3.11 -11.69 4.71
N GLN A 68 2.22 -12.13 5.58
CA GLN A 68 1.96 -13.55 5.82
C GLN A 68 1.34 -14.26 4.60
N CYS A 69 0.40 -13.63 3.90
CA CYS A 69 -0.38 -14.29 2.86
C CYS A 69 0.17 -14.08 1.44
N LEU A 70 0.98 -13.05 1.22
CA LEU A 70 1.55 -12.71 -0.08
C LEU A 70 3.07 -12.78 -0.07
N VAL A 71 3.76 -11.91 0.70
CA VAL A 71 5.20 -11.69 0.57
C VAL A 71 6.03 -12.91 0.97
N GLU A 72 5.67 -13.59 2.06
CA GLU A 72 6.38 -14.79 2.54
C GLU A 72 6.07 -16.06 1.74
N ARG A 73 5.03 -16.04 0.88
CA ARG A 73 4.55 -17.21 0.17
C ARG A 73 4.84 -17.21 -1.33
N HIS A 74 5.05 -16.03 -1.91
CA HIS A 74 5.21 -15.88 -3.35
C HIS A 74 6.48 -15.12 -3.72
N PRO A 75 7.18 -15.50 -4.80
CA PRO A 75 8.35 -14.75 -5.30
C PRO A 75 7.99 -13.28 -5.53
N ARG A 76 8.89 -12.37 -5.13
CA ARG A 76 8.65 -10.92 -5.15
C ARG A 76 8.36 -10.36 -6.56
N ASP A 77 8.85 -11.00 -7.60
CA ASP A 77 8.64 -10.65 -9.00
C ASP A 77 7.29 -11.10 -9.59
N ARG A 78 6.51 -11.88 -8.82
CA ARG A 78 5.19 -12.36 -9.23
C ARG A 78 4.06 -11.37 -8.94
N PHE A 79 4.33 -10.31 -8.18
CA PHE A 79 3.30 -9.35 -7.81
C PHE A 79 3.83 -7.91 -7.75
N LEU A 80 2.89 -6.97 -7.91
CA LEU A 80 3.07 -5.54 -7.71
C LEU A 80 2.39 -5.16 -6.39
N LEU A 81 3.13 -4.51 -5.49
CA LEU A 81 2.61 -4.09 -4.19
C LEU A 81 2.56 -2.58 -4.09
N THR A 82 1.39 -2.08 -3.76
CA THR A 82 1.15 -0.67 -3.44
C THR A 82 0.98 -0.51 -1.95
N ASP A 83 1.71 0.46 -1.37
CA ASP A 83 1.46 0.96 -0.03
C ASP A 83 1.33 2.49 -0.04
N LYS A 84 1.01 3.11 1.09
CA LYS A 84 0.60 4.51 1.12
C LYS A 84 1.18 5.26 2.32
N LEU A 85 1.61 6.50 2.08
CA LEU A 85 1.93 7.47 3.12
C LEU A 85 0.64 8.13 3.62
N SER A 86 0.18 7.75 4.79
CA SER A 86 -1.03 8.34 5.38
C SER A 86 -0.68 9.51 6.31
N GLY A 87 -1.29 10.67 6.06
CA GLY A 87 -1.01 11.91 6.78
C GLY A 87 -1.29 11.89 8.29
N THR A 88 -1.94 10.84 8.79
CA THR A 88 -2.18 10.64 10.23
C THR A 88 -0.98 10.07 10.98
N PHE A 89 0.03 9.54 10.29
CA PHE A 89 1.17 8.84 10.89
C PHE A 89 2.49 9.63 10.85
N PHE A 90 2.46 10.89 10.45
CA PHE A 90 3.60 11.79 10.54
C PHE A 90 3.13 13.23 10.81
N GLN A 91 3.97 14.05 11.44
CA GLN A 91 3.74 15.47 11.69
C GLN A 91 4.86 16.33 11.09
N THR A 92 6.05 15.79 10.89
CA THR A 92 7.22 16.48 10.33
C THR A 92 7.84 15.69 9.19
N GLU A 93 8.74 16.34 8.43
CA GLU A 93 9.50 15.69 7.35
C GLU A 93 10.34 14.52 7.86
N GLU A 94 10.97 14.70 9.03
CA GLU A 94 11.89 13.72 9.60
C GLU A 94 11.20 12.40 9.99
N GLU A 95 9.89 12.43 10.24
CA GLU A 95 9.10 11.26 10.61
C GLU A 95 8.71 10.41 9.41
N ILE A 96 8.74 10.95 8.18
CA ILE A 96 8.25 10.26 6.98
C ILE A 96 9.12 9.06 6.64
N ARG A 97 10.44 9.23 6.63
CA ARG A 97 11.37 8.13 6.29
C ARG A 97 11.31 6.98 7.30
N PRO A 98 11.40 7.20 8.63
CA PRO A 98 11.22 6.13 9.60
C PRO A 98 9.87 5.41 9.48
N PHE A 99 8.80 6.15 9.20
CA PHE A 99 7.49 5.55 8.99
C PHE A 99 7.49 4.65 7.75
N PHE A 100 8.00 5.12 6.61
CA PHE A 100 8.14 4.32 5.40
C PHE A 100 8.99 3.04 5.64
N GLU A 101 10.09 3.15 6.36
CA GLU A 101 10.96 2.02 6.67
C GLU A 101 10.25 1.00 7.58
N SER A 102 9.43 1.46 8.52
CA SER A 102 8.60 0.57 9.33
C SER A 102 7.57 -0.21 8.49
N GLN A 103 6.97 0.41 7.47
CA GLN A 103 6.06 -0.28 6.54
C GLN A 103 6.80 -1.36 5.72
N LEU A 104 8.02 -1.08 5.25
CA LEU A 104 8.85 -2.11 4.59
C LEU A 104 9.18 -3.27 5.53
N GLU A 105 9.49 -2.99 6.79
CA GLU A 105 9.76 -4.02 7.79
C GLU A 105 8.51 -4.85 8.10
N ILE A 106 7.37 -4.21 8.32
CA ILE A 106 6.09 -4.87 8.63
C ILE A 106 5.66 -5.78 7.47
N THR A 107 5.72 -5.28 6.24
CA THR A 107 5.32 -6.05 5.05
C THR A 107 6.37 -7.07 4.62
N GLY A 108 7.64 -6.87 4.97
CA GLY A 108 8.76 -7.68 4.49
C GLY A 108 9.03 -7.57 2.98
N ALA A 109 8.46 -6.56 2.30
CA ALA A 109 8.41 -6.48 0.85
C ALA A 109 9.75 -6.12 0.19
N GLY A 110 10.69 -5.51 0.93
CA GLY A 110 11.98 -5.02 0.44
C GLY A 110 11.89 -3.72 -0.37
N TYR A 111 10.86 -3.57 -1.18
CA TYR A 111 10.50 -2.34 -1.91
C TYR A 111 9.01 -2.33 -2.23
N PHE A 112 8.45 -1.13 -2.47
CA PHE A 112 7.10 -0.99 -3.02
C PHE A 112 7.15 -0.65 -4.51
N ASP A 113 6.28 -1.30 -5.30
CA ASP A 113 6.12 -0.94 -6.71
C ASP A 113 5.45 0.43 -6.85
N PHE A 114 4.48 0.71 -6.01
CA PHE A 114 3.80 2.01 -5.93
C PHE A 114 3.75 2.48 -4.48
N TYR A 115 4.02 3.77 -4.27
CA TYR A 115 3.82 4.40 -2.98
C TYR A 115 3.02 5.68 -3.17
N LEU A 116 1.85 5.73 -2.55
CA LEU A 116 0.86 6.78 -2.81
C LEU A 116 0.73 7.74 -1.62
N MET A 117 0.62 9.05 -1.90
CA MET A 117 0.13 10.00 -0.90
C MET A 117 -1.34 9.69 -0.63
N HIS A 118 -1.66 9.20 0.58
CA HIS A 118 -2.93 8.56 0.91
C HIS A 118 -4.04 9.58 1.16
N ALA A 119 -5.21 9.31 0.57
CA ALA A 119 -6.44 10.09 0.76
C ALA A 119 -6.25 11.60 0.50
N LEU A 120 -5.49 11.92 -0.55
CA LEU A 120 -5.17 13.30 -0.88
C LEU A 120 -6.43 14.09 -1.24
N ASN A 121 -6.61 15.20 -0.56
CA ASN A 121 -7.60 16.24 -0.79
C ASN A 121 -6.95 17.60 -0.53
N ALA A 122 -7.66 18.71 -0.72
CA ALA A 122 -7.11 20.05 -0.55
C ALA A 122 -6.42 20.26 0.81
N ASN A 123 -7.01 19.79 1.92
CA ASN A 123 -6.43 19.93 3.26
C ASN A 123 -5.19 19.07 3.45
N GLN A 124 -5.24 17.81 3.01
CA GLN A 124 -4.11 16.89 3.11
C GLN A 124 -2.96 17.35 2.22
N TYR A 125 -3.24 17.89 1.03
CA TYR A 125 -2.22 18.41 0.12
C TYR A 125 -1.33 19.45 0.78
N GLN A 126 -1.91 20.38 1.57
CA GLN A 126 -1.14 21.36 2.31
C GLN A 126 -0.15 20.69 3.26
N LYS A 127 -0.60 19.75 4.10
CA LYS A 127 0.25 18.99 5.03
C LYS A 127 1.39 18.24 4.32
N PHE A 128 1.07 17.51 3.25
CA PHE A 128 2.07 16.78 2.47
C PHE A 128 3.12 17.70 1.85
N THR A 129 2.71 18.91 1.45
CA THR A 129 3.61 19.92 0.89
C THR A 129 4.49 20.55 1.98
N GLU A 130 3.90 20.95 3.11
CA GLU A 130 4.63 21.56 4.24
C GLU A 130 5.66 20.62 4.85
N CYS A 131 5.39 19.31 4.87
CA CYS A 131 6.31 18.27 5.34
C CYS A 131 7.20 17.71 4.23
N ASN A 132 7.31 18.33 3.06
CA ASN A 132 8.14 17.86 1.94
C ASN A 132 7.92 16.39 1.54
N ALA A 133 6.72 15.84 1.77
CA ALA A 133 6.44 14.42 1.59
C ALA A 133 6.71 13.91 0.17
N PHE A 134 6.41 14.73 -0.84
CA PHE A 134 6.68 14.40 -2.25
C PHE A 134 8.18 14.29 -2.53
N GLN A 135 9.00 15.17 -1.93
CA GLN A 135 10.46 15.17 -2.07
C GLN A 135 11.07 13.94 -1.39
N VAL A 136 10.61 13.61 -0.16
CA VAL A 136 11.06 12.40 0.55
C VAL A 136 10.70 11.14 -0.24
N ALA A 137 9.48 11.05 -0.78
CA ALA A 137 9.07 9.92 -1.62
C ALA A 137 9.92 9.82 -2.90
N GLN A 138 10.29 10.95 -3.50
CA GLN A 138 11.17 10.97 -4.67
C GLN A 138 12.61 10.54 -4.34
N GLN A 139 13.12 10.88 -3.15
CA GLN A 139 14.43 10.39 -2.66
C GLN A 139 14.39 8.86 -2.47
N LEU A 140 13.35 8.34 -1.80
CA LEU A 140 13.15 6.89 -1.62
C LEU A 140 13.04 6.14 -2.96
N ARG A 141 12.43 6.78 -3.97
CA ARG A 141 12.41 6.25 -5.34
C ARG A 141 13.80 6.20 -5.96
N ASN A 142 14.59 7.26 -5.81
CA ASN A 142 15.96 7.30 -6.34
C ASN A 142 16.88 6.27 -5.66
N GLU A 143 16.60 5.91 -4.40
CA GLU A 143 17.25 4.84 -3.64
C GLU A 143 16.79 3.42 -4.06
N GLY A 144 15.78 3.31 -4.94
CA GLY A 144 15.23 2.04 -5.39
C GLY A 144 14.26 1.38 -4.40
N LYS A 145 13.87 2.06 -3.32
CA LYS A 145 12.90 1.57 -2.33
C LYS A 145 11.45 1.71 -2.81
N ILE A 146 11.21 2.61 -3.75
CA ILE A 146 9.94 2.83 -4.43
C ILE A 146 10.19 2.83 -5.94
N ARG A 147 9.36 2.16 -6.72
CA ARG A 147 9.43 2.22 -8.19
C ARG A 147 8.65 3.41 -8.76
N HIS A 148 7.44 3.62 -8.26
CA HIS A 148 6.53 4.67 -8.73
C HIS A 148 5.89 5.40 -7.55
N VAL A 149 5.97 6.74 -7.58
CA VAL A 149 5.27 7.62 -6.63
C VAL A 149 3.98 8.10 -7.27
N GLY A 150 2.89 8.14 -6.50
CA GLY A 150 1.59 8.57 -6.98
C GLY A 150 0.72 9.15 -5.87
N ILE A 151 -0.56 9.30 -6.18
CA ILE A 151 -1.56 9.81 -5.25
C ILE A 151 -2.77 8.88 -5.17
N SER A 152 -3.38 8.79 -3.99
CA SER A 152 -4.71 8.24 -3.76
C SER A 152 -5.64 9.42 -3.51
N PHE A 153 -6.35 9.86 -4.54
CA PHE A 153 -7.09 11.12 -4.54
C PHE A 153 -8.53 10.94 -4.06
N HIS A 154 -8.98 11.83 -3.15
CA HIS A 154 -10.29 11.79 -2.50
C HIS A 154 -10.89 13.20 -2.38
N ASP A 155 -11.08 13.86 -3.50
CA ASP A 155 -11.72 15.18 -3.59
C ASP A 155 -12.48 15.32 -4.91
N THR A 156 -12.98 16.50 -5.22
CA THR A 156 -13.66 16.77 -6.48
C THR A 156 -12.65 16.89 -7.64
N PRO A 157 -13.07 16.65 -8.89
CA PRO A 157 -12.17 16.76 -10.05
C PRO A 157 -11.53 18.15 -10.20
N GLU A 158 -12.19 19.19 -9.73
CA GLU A 158 -11.70 20.58 -9.80
C GLU A 158 -10.50 20.84 -8.89
N VAL A 159 -10.28 19.99 -7.88
CA VAL A 159 -9.14 20.07 -6.94
C VAL A 159 -7.91 19.33 -7.48
N LEU A 160 -8.09 18.36 -8.38
CA LEU A 160 -7.03 17.57 -8.98
C LEU A 160 -6.26 18.37 -10.04
#